data_46cf763e6a2813c708735734c99e04ba
#
_entry.id   46cf763e6a2813c708735734c99e04ba
#
_cell.length_a   1.000
_cell.length_b   1.000
_cell.length_c   1.000
_cell.angle_alpha   90.00
_cell.angle_beta   90.00
_cell.angle_gamma   90.00
#
_symmetry.space_group_name_H-M   'P 1'
#
loop_
_entity.id
_entity.type
_entity.pdbx_description
1 polymer ?
#
loop_
_entity_poly.entity_id
_entity_poly.type
_entity_poly.pdbx_seq_one_letter_code
_entity_poly.pdbx_strand_id
1 'polypeptide(L)'
;MKALVYTGVEELVYREEKDPVETSGESILKVHASGICGSDMHAYHGKDERRIPPLIIGHEVSGVIQNGKFQGKNVVLNPLITCGKCEYCTSGREHLCPHRVLLGMNRPYERQGVFAELVSSPNQNIYEVPDHLDLNEAAIAEPTAVSLHAVLMG
;
A
#
# COMPACT_ATOMS: atom_id res chain seq x y z
N MET A 1 -3.12 -0.33 -17.20
CA MET A 1 -1.94 0.23 -16.52
C MET A 1 -0.73 -0.68 -16.62
N LYS A 2 0.47 -0.14 -16.55
CA LYS A 2 1.69 -0.93 -16.39
C LYS A 2 1.88 -1.31 -14.92
N ALA A 3 2.35 -2.54 -14.67
CA ALA A 3 2.65 -3.03 -13.34
C ALA A 3 3.85 -4.00 -13.35
N LEU A 4 4.57 -4.05 -12.23
CA LEU A 4 5.58 -5.06 -11.96
C LEU A 4 4.93 -6.16 -11.13
N VAL A 5 4.67 -7.29 -11.75
CA VAL A 5 3.91 -8.40 -11.16
C VAL A 5 4.86 -9.50 -10.69
N TYR A 6 4.72 -9.89 -9.43
CA TYR A 6 5.35 -11.08 -8.89
C TYR A 6 4.63 -12.31 -9.44
N THR A 7 5.30 -13.08 -10.29
CA THR A 7 4.74 -14.23 -11.00
C THR A 7 5.24 -15.56 -10.49
N GLY A 8 6.31 -15.56 -9.70
CA GLY A 8 6.90 -16.74 -9.11
C GLY A 8 8.14 -16.41 -8.29
N VAL A 9 8.71 -17.42 -7.64
CA VAL A 9 9.95 -17.24 -6.87
C VAL A 9 11.06 -16.71 -7.78
N GLU A 10 11.65 -15.59 -7.39
CA GLU A 10 12.69 -14.87 -8.11
C GLU A 10 12.25 -14.37 -9.51
N GLU A 11 10.93 -14.21 -9.70
CA GLU A 11 10.37 -13.78 -10.97
C GLU A 11 9.44 -12.58 -10.79
N LEU A 12 9.80 -11.45 -11.41
CA LEU A 12 8.98 -10.25 -11.54
C LEU A 12 8.83 -9.90 -13.02
N VAL A 13 7.59 -9.71 -13.46
CA VAL A 13 7.29 -9.40 -14.87
C VAL A 13 6.66 -8.01 -14.96
N TYR A 14 7.30 -7.10 -15.72
CA TYR A 14 6.70 -5.82 -16.07
C TYR A 14 5.75 -5.99 -17.25
N ARG A 15 4.46 -5.78 -17.04
CA ARG A 15 3.43 -6.04 -18.04
C ARG A 15 2.20 -5.14 -17.89
N GLU A 16 1.29 -5.21 -18.86
CA GLU A 16 -0.03 -4.62 -18.77
C GLU A 16 -0.91 -5.41 -17.79
N GLU A 17 -1.58 -4.69 -16.91
CA GLU A 17 -2.61 -5.17 -16.00
C GLU A 17 -3.86 -4.30 -16.12
N LYS A 18 -5.00 -4.81 -15.63
CA LYS A 18 -6.25 -4.04 -15.58
C LYS A 18 -6.09 -2.86 -14.62
N ASP A 19 -6.66 -1.72 -14.99
CA ASP A 19 -6.75 -0.59 -14.08
C ASP A 19 -7.62 -0.95 -12.86
N PRO A 20 -7.30 -0.41 -11.66
CA PRO A 20 -8.17 -0.58 -10.51
C PRO A 20 -9.54 0.04 -10.77
N VAL A 21 -10.59 -0.64 -10.30
CA VAL A 21 -11.96 -0.15 -10.45
C VAL A 21 -12.28 0.84 -9.33
N GLU A 22 -12.89 1.96 -9.69
CA GLU A 22 -13.40 2.91 -8.69
C GLU A 22 -14.49 2.26 -7.84
N THR A 23 -14.29 2.27 -6.53
CA THR A 23 -15.21 1.69 -5.55
C THR A 23 -15.66 2.77 -4.57
N SER A 24 -16.90 2.72 -4.13
CA SER A 24 -17.42 3.67 -3.14
C SER A 24 -16.57 3.64 -1.86
N GLY A 25 -16.09 4.81 -1.44
CA GLY A 25 -15.24 4.96 -0.25
C GLY A 25 -13.74 4.71 -0.50
N GLU A 26 -13.34 4.42 -1.74
CA GLU A 26 -11.94 4.32 -2.16
C GLU A 26 -11.59 5.42 -3.18
N SER A 27 -10.32 5.72 -3.29
CA SER A 27 -9.77 6.59 -4.33
C SER A 27 -8.64 5.90 -5.07
N ILE A 28 -8.44 6.29 -6.33
CA ILE A 28 -7.36 5.79 -7.17
C ILE A 28 -6.18 6.75 -7.06
N LEU A 29 -5.05 6.22 -6.63
CA LEU A 29 -3.77 6.92 -6.60
C LEU A 29 -3.01 6.62 -7.90
N LYS A 30 -2.55 7.66 -8.59
CA LYS A 30 -1.49 7.55 -9.58
C LYS A 30 -0.16 7.59 -8.86
N VAL A 31 0.56 6.48 -8.91
CA VAL A 31 1.84 6.32 -8.22
C VAL A 31 2.88 7.26 -8.83
N HIS A 32 3.57 8.02 -7.97
CA HIS A 32 4.73 8.83 -8.34
C HIS A 32 6.04 8.12 -7.99
N ALA A 33 6.13 7.64 -6.76
CA ALA A 33 7.28 6.88 -6.28
C ALA A 33 6.84 5.77 -5.33
N SER A 34 7.58 4.67 -5.32
CA SER A 34 7.38 3.56 -4.39
C SER A 34 8.72 3.04 -3.85
N GLY A 35 8.75 2.71 -2.57
CA GLY A 35 9.89 2.05 -1.93
C GLY A 35 9.85 0.54 -2.09
N ILE A 36 11.00 -0.10 -1.92
CA ILE A 36 11.15 -1.57 -1.88
C ILE A 36 11.50 -1.96 -0.45
N CYS A 37 10.56 -2.59 0.24
CA CYS A 37 10.75 -3.09 1.60
C CYS A 37 11.50 -4.43 1.61
N GLY A 38 12.20 -4.72 2.71
CA GLY A 38 12.76 -6.05 2.94
C GLY A 38 11.72 -7.18 2.88
N SER A 39 10.46 -6.89 3.21
CA SER A 39 9.36 -7.85 3.09
C SER A 39 9.00 -8.18 1.62
N ASP A 40 9.21 -7.25 0.69
CA ASP A 40 9.03 -7.50 -0.74
C ASP A 40 10.14 -8.43 -1.26
N MET A 41 11.36 -8.27 -0.75
CA MET A 41 12.48 -9.18 -1.03
C MET A 41 12.21 -10.58 -0.46
N HIS A 42 11.59 -10.69 0.71
CA HIS A 42 11.16 -11.99 1.25
C HIS A 42 10.13 -12.66 0.34
N ALA A 43 9.14 -11.90 -0.16
CA ALA A 43 8.18 -12.43 -1.14
C ALA A 43 8.87 -12.88 -2.42
N TYR A 44 9.74 -12.05 -2.98
CA TYR A 44 10.51 -12.36 -4.18
C TYR A 44 11.27 -13.70 -4.07
N HIS A 45 11.88 -13.97 -2.91
CA HIS A 45 12.57 -15.23 -2.63
C HIS A 45 11.65 -16.38 -2.15
N GLY A 46 10.32 -16.23 -2.27
CA GLY A 46 9.35 -17.26 -1.89
C GLY A 46 9.26 -17.55 -0.38
N LYS A 47 9.65 -16.59 0.47
CA LYS A 47 9.69 -16.73 1.93
C LYS A 47 8.52 -16.05 2.66
N ASP A 48 7.49 -15.60 1.93
CA ASP A 48 6.29 -14.99 2.52
C ASP A 48 5.02 -15.68 2.02
N GLU A 49 4.43 -16.52 2.86
CA GLU A 49 3.21 -17.29 2.56
C GLU A 49 1.96 -16.42 2.35
N ARG A 50 2.02 -15.12 2.70
CA ARG A 50 0.92 -14.17 2.51
C ARG A 50 0.92 -13.54 1.12
N ARG A 51 1.96 -13.76 0.34
CA ARG A 51 2.13 -13.24 -1.02
C ARG A 51 2.29 -14.40 -2.00
N ILE A 52 1.14 -14.82 -2.54
CA ILE A 52 1.08 -15.93 -3.50
C ILE A 52 0.99 -15.36 -4.91
N PRO A 53 1.88 -15.74 -5.84
CA PRO A 53 1.81 -15.26 -7.22
C PRO A 53 0.57 -15.79 -7.96
N PRO A 54 0.02 -15.05 -8.96
CA PRO A 54 0.46 -13.73 -9.38
C PRO A 54 -0.07 -12.61 -8.48
N LEU A 55 0.76 -11.60 -8.20
CA LEU A 55 0.40 -10.48 -7.32
C LEU A 55 1.22 -9.24 -7.66
N ILE A 56 0.62 -8.07 -7.68
CA ILE A 56 1.36 -6.80 -7.61
C ILE A 56 1.75 -6.59 -6.15
N ILE A 57 3.04 -6.55 -5.84
CA ILE A 57 3.56 -6.35 -4.48
C ILE A 57 3.91 -4.88 -4.24
N GLY A 58 4.53 -4.56 -3.08
CA GLY A 58 4.87 -3.19 -2.68
C GLY A 58 3.79 -2.53 -1.82
N HIS A 59 4.21 -1.66 -0.90
CA HIS A 59 3.32 -1.02 0.07
C HIS A 59 3.82 0.35 0.57
N GLU A 60 4.98 0.79 0.15
CA GLU A 60 5.56 2.10 0.43
C GLU A 60 5.33 2.99 -0.79
N VAL A 61 4.54 4.08 -0.67
CA VAL A 61 4.11 4.82 -1.85
C VAL A 61 3.77 6.27 -1.57
N SER A 62 4.06 7.10 -2.56
CA SER A 62 3.52 8.45 -2.71
C SER A 62 2.95 8.65 -4.10
N GLY A 63 2.06 9.61 -4.26
CA GLY A 63 1.49 9.93 -5.57
C GLY A 63 0.38 10.95 -5.51
N VAL A 64 -0.41 11.01 -6.59
CA VAL A 64 -1.49 11.99 -6.77
C VAL A 64 -2.81 11.27 -6.95
N ILE A 65 -3.81 11.64 -6.17
CA ILE A 65 -5.16 11.08 -6.28
C ILE A 65 -5.84 11.53 -7.58
N GLN A 66 -6.41 10.57 -8.30
CA GLN A 66 -7.03 10.81 -9.60
C GLN A 66 -8.52 11.12 -9.51
N ASN A 67 -9.21 10.71 -8.44
CA ASN A 67 -10.66 10.84 -8.30
C ASN A 67 -11.10 11.00 -6.84
N GLY A 68 -12.39 11.30 -6.63
CA GLY A 68 -13.02 11.32 -5.31
C GLY A 68 -12.60 12.51 -4.43
N LYS A 69 -12.71 12.31 -3.11
CA LYS A 69 -12.56 13.35 -2.08
C LYS A 69 -11.20 14.07 -2.12
N PHE A 70 -10.15 13.34 -2.46
CA PHE A 70 -8.77 13.85 -2.42
C PHE A 70 -8.20 14.15 -3.81
N GLN A 71 -9.06 14.25 -4.84
CA GLN A 71 -8.61 14.46 -6.22
C GLN A 71 -7.62 15.62 -6.36
N GLY A 72 -6.51 15.36 -7.05
CA GLY A 72 -5.42 16.33 -7.28
C GLY A 72 -4.48 16.53 -6.10
N LYS A 73 -4.72 15.88 -4.95
CA LYS A 73 -3.84 16.00 -3.78
C LYS A 73 -2.63 15.07 -3.89
N ASN A 74 -1.49 15.58 -3.44
CA ASN A 74 -0.29 14.81 -3.16
C ASN A 74 -0.48 14.02 -1.87
N VAL A 75 -0.29 12.70 -1.91
CA VAL A 75 -0.60 11.84 -0.76
C VAL A 75 0.41 10.70 -0.62
N VAL A 76 0.42 10.13 0.59
CA VAL A 76 0.97 8.81 0.92
C VAL A 76 -0.16 7.91 1.42
N LEU A 77 0.05 6.60 1.39
CA LEU A 77 -0.93 5.63 1.87
C LEU A 77 -0.43 4.94 3.15
N ASN A 78 -1.34 4.76 4.12
CA ASN A 78 -1.15 3.74 5.13
C ASN A 78 -1.52 2.39 4.51
N PRO A 79 -0.58 1.46 4.33
CA PRO A 79 -0.86 0.19 3.66
C PRO A 79 -1.74 -0.75 4.49
N LEU A 80 -1.87 -0.52 5.80
CA LEU A 80 -2.68 -1.34 6.69
C LEU A 80 -4.15 -0.95 6.59
N ILE A 81 -4.92 -1.74 5.86
CA ILE A 81 -6.38 -1.55 5.70
C ILE A 81 -7.10 -2.37 6.76
N THR A 82 -7.95 -1.71 7.56
CA THR A 82 -8.67 -2.33 8.68
C THR A 82 -10.17 -2.18 8.52
N CYS A 83 -10.94 -2.96 9.28
CA CYS A 83 -12.41 -2.94 9.14
C CYS A 83 -13.08 -1.71 9.74
N GLY A 84 -12.40 -0.92 10.55
CA GLY A 84 -12.88 0.32 11.17
C GLY A 84 -13.96 0.15 12.26
N LYS A 85 -14.49 -1.06 12.50
CA LYS A 85 -15.67 -1.29 13.35
C LYS A 85 -15.51 -2.33 14.46
N CYS A 86 -14.45 -3.13 14.46
CA CYS A 86 -14.21 -4.09 15.54
C CYS A 86 -13.65 -3.40 16.79
N GLU A 87 -13.67 -4.09 17.91
CA GLU A 87 -13.16 -3.59 19.19
C GLU A 87 -11.76 -3.00 19.08
N TYR A 88 -10.86 -3.66 18.34
CA TYR A 88 -9.51 -3.18 18.15
C TYR A 88 -9.46 -1.86 17.36
N CYS A 89 -10.24 -1.74 16.29
CA CYS A 89 -10.30 -0.52 15.49
C CYS A 89 -10.90 0.65 16.27
N THR A 90 -11.96 0.41 17.06
CA THR A 90 -12.63 1.46 17.83
C THR A 90 -11.88 1.86 19.11
N SER A 91 -10.85 1.09 19.51
CA SER A 91 -9.99 1.38 20.68
C SER A 91 -8.59 1.87 20.34
N GLY A 92 -8.32 2.25 19.06
CA GLY A 92 -7.01 2.73 18.61
C GLY A 92 -5.93 1.64 18.51
N ARG A 93 -6.35 0.38 18.37
CA ARG A 93 -5.47 -0.79 18.23
C ARG A 93 -5.68 -1.48 16.88
N GLU A 94 -5.78 -0.70 15.81
CA GLU A 94 -6.11 -1.15 14.45
C GLU A 94 -5.16 -2.25 13.95
N HIS A 95 -3.91 -2.24 14.37
CA HIS A 95 -2.90 -3.26 14.06
C HIS A 95 -3.29 -4.66 14.54
N LEU A 96 -4.21 -4.78 15.50
CA LEU A 96 -4.76 -6.05 15.99
C LEU A 96 -6.08 -6.44 15.29
N CYS A 97 -6.56 -5.67 14.32
CA CYS A 97 -7.80 -5.97 13.62
C CYS A 97 -7.75 -7.39 12.99
N PRO A 98 -8.70 -8.30 13.32
CA PRO A 98 -8.71 -9.66 12.76
C PRO A 98 -9.04 -9.69 11.25
N HIS A 99 -9.58 -8.58 10.73
CA HIS A 99 -9.94 -8.42 9.32
C HIS A 99 -8.96 -7.51 8.56
N ARG A 100 -7.78 -7.25 9.15
CA ARG A 100 -6.79 -6.41 8.49
C ARG A 100 -6.23 -7.07 7.23
N VAL A 101 -5.98 -6.26 6.24
CA VAL A 101 -5.25 -6.63 5.03
C VAL A 101 -4.15 -5.60 4.77
N LEU A 102 -3.15 -5.97 4.01
CA LEU A 102 -2.07 -5.08 3.63
C LEU A 102 -2.02 -4.95 2.10
N LEU A 103 -1.70 -3.77 1.60
CA LEU A 103 -1.39 -3.58 0.19
C LEU A 103 -0.23 -4.51 -0.22
N GLY A 104 -0.33 -5.13 -1.39
CA GLY A 104 0.68 -6.06 -1.87
C GLY A 104 0.66 -7.43 -1.18
N MET A 105 -0.48 -7.82 -0.58
CA MET A 105 -0.71 -9.16 -0.03
C MET A 105 -2.03 -9.74 -0.53
N ASN A 106 -2.12 -11.08 -0.64
CA ASN A 106 -3.36 -11.77 -1.01
C ASN A 106 -3.86 -12.78 0.02
N ARG A 107 -3.23 -12.84 1.18
CA ARG A 107 -3.71 -13.61 2.33
C ARG A 107 -3.87 -12.71 3.55
N PRO A 108 -4.99 -12.79 4.31
CA PRO A 108 -6.19 -13.62 4.07
C PRO A 108 -7.10 -13.12 2.93
N TYR A 109 -6.92 -11.86 2.47
CA TYR A 109 -7.69 -11.27 1.38
C TYR A 109 -6.75 -10.54 0.42
N GLU A 110 -7.07 -10.59 -0.87
CA GLU A 110 -6.25 -9.97 -1.90
C GLU A 110 -6.39 -8.45 -1.91
N ARG A 111 -5.24 -7.78 -1.88
CA ARG A 111 -5.08 -6.36 -2.20
C ARG A 111 -3.82 -6.19 -3.04
N GLN A 112 -4.00 -5.69 -4.25
CA GLN A 112 -2.89 -5.36 -5.13
C GLN A 112 -2.01 -4.27 -4.50
N GLY A 113 -0.71 -4.38 -4.70
CA GLY A 113 0.27 -3.44 -4.17
C GLY A 113 0.55 -2.26 -5.09
N VAL A 114 1.62 -1.57 -4.78
CA VAL A 114 1.94 -0.25 -5.35
C VAL A 114 3.01 -0.27 -6.44
N PHE A 115 3.55 -1.46 -6.82
CA PHE A 115 4.45 -1.57 -7.96
C PHE A 115 3.67 -1.53 -9.29
N ALA A 116 2.86 -0.49 -9.45
CA ALA A 116 2.00 -0.25 -10.60
C ALA A 116 1.83 1.26 -10.83
N GLU A 117 1.32 1.65 -12.00
CA GLU A 117 1.00 3.06 -12.26
C GLU A 117 -0.17 3.58 -11.44
N LEU A 118 -1.13 2.68 -11.11
CA LEU A 118 -2.34 3.01 -10.36
C LEU A 118 -2.57 2.00 -9.23
N VAL A 119 -3.08 2.48 -8.09
CA VAL A 119 -3.54 1.64 -6.99
C VAL A 119 -4.81 2.23 -6.36
N SER A 120 -5.77 1.39 -5.96
CA SER A 120 -6.92 1.86 -5.19
C SER A 120 -6.65 1.71 -3.68
N SER A 121 -7.15 2.67 -2.89
CA SER A 121 -7.02 2.65 -1.44
C SER A 121 -8.26 3.27 -0.78
N PRO A 122 -8.72 2.72 0.36
CA PRO A 122 -9.77 3.36 1.15
C PRO A 122 -9.39 4.78 1.55
N ASN A 123 -10.36 5.69 1.51
CA ASN A 123 -10.12 7.10 1.81
C ASN A 123 -9.57 7.35 3.23
N GLN A 124 -9.85 6.46 4.17
CA GLN A 124 -9.31 6.53 5.54
C GLN A 124 -7.81 6.21 5.62
N ASN A 125 -7.25 5.61 4.59
CA ASN A 125 -5.83 5.23 4.50
C ASN A 125 -4.98 6.26 3.76
N ILE A 126 -5.58 7.39 3.32
CA ILE A 126 -4.95 8.43 2.52
C ILE A 126 -4.53 9.58 3.43
N TYR A 127 -3.27 9.98 3.35
CA TYR A 127 -2.69 11.09 4.11
C TYR A 127 -2.09 12.12 3.15
N GLU A 128 -2.53 13.38 3.25
CA GLU A 128 -2.01 14.47 2.42
C GLU A 128 -0.54 14.74 2.77
N VAL A 129 0.28 14.91 1.74
CA VAL A 129 1.68 15.31 1.87
C VAL A 129 1.75 16.83 2.00
N PRO A 130 2.49 17.39 2.96
CA PRO A 130 2.72 18.83 3.05
C PRO A 130 3.35 19.39 1.76
N ASP A 131 2.93 20.61 1.35
CA ASP A 131 3.34 21.22 0.08
C ASP A 131 4.86 21.38 -0.10
N HIS A 132 5.61 21.46 1.00
CA HIS A 132 7.06 21.62 0.99
C HIS A 132 7.85 20.29 0.85
N LEU A 133 7.17 19.16 0.89
CA LEU A 133 7.80 17.83 0.82
C LEU A 133 7.67 17.25 -0.59
N ASP A 134 8.79 16.82 -1.15
CA ASP A 134 8.81 16.16 -2.46
C ASP A 134 8.19 14.75 -2.38
N LEU A 135 7.52 14.33 -3.46
CA LEU A 135 6.86 13.02 -3.49
C LEU A 135 7.86 11.85 -3.46
N ASN A 136 9.08 12.01 -3.97
CA ASN A 136 10.09 10.96 -3.85
C ASN A 136 10.51 10.78 -2.38
N GLU A 137 10.65 11.87 -1.63
CA GLU A 137 10.92 11.84 -0.19
C GLU A 137 9.72 11.30 0.58
N ALA A 138 8.50 11.71 0.21
CA ALA A 138 7.27 11.24 0.86
C ALA A 138 7.05 9.73 0.74
N ALA A 139 7.59 9.07 -0.28
CA ALA A 139 7.45 7.62 -0.48
C ALA A 139 8.00 6.79 0.70
N ILE A 140 8.94 7.35 1.50
CA ILE A 140 9.49 6.69 2.68
C ILE A 140 8.71 6.96 3.98
N ALA A 141 7.50 7.54 3.89
CA ALA A 141 6.69 7.84 5.07
C ALA A 141 6.32 6.58 5.88
N GLU A 142 6.00 5.48 5.20
CA GLU A 142 5.68 4.20 5.86
C GLU A 142 6.85 3.66 6.68
N PRO A 143 8.05 3.38 6.12
CA PRO A 143 9.16 2.87 6.90
C PRO A 143 9.65 3.87 7.96
N THR A 144 9.49 5.18 7.74
CA THR A 144 9.76 6.20 8.74
C THR A 144 8.81 6.08 9.93
N ALA A 145 7.51 5.89 9.68
CA ALA A 145 6.51 5.70 10.73
C ALA A 145 6.77 4.42 11.54
N VAL A 146 7.14 3.33 10.89
CA VAL A 146 7.53 2.06 11.57
C VAL A 146 8.74 2.29 12.46
N SER A 147 9.77 2.96 11.95
CA SER A 147 11.01 3.24 12.69
C SER A 147 10.76 4.17 13.88
N LEU A 148 9.98 5.24 13.67
CA LEU A 148 9.60 6.17 14.73
C LEU A 148 8.80 5.46 15.85
N HIS A 149 7.84 4.63 15.46
CA HIS A 149 7.04 3.86 16.42
C HIS A 149 7.95 2.96 17.29
N ALA A 150 8.89 2.25 16.68
CA ALA A 150 9.83 1.40 17.41
C ALA A 150 10.66 2.20 18.44
N VAL A 151 11.16 3.38 18.06
CA VAL A 151 11.92 4.26 18.97
C VAL A 151 11.07 4.77 20.12
N LEU A 152 9.79 5.09 19.88
CA LEU A 152 8.88 5.61 20.92
C LEU A 152 8.40 4.52 21.89
N MET A 153 8.51 3.24 21.52
CA MET A 153 8.11 2.09 22.34
C MET A 153 9.28 1.51 23.17
N GLY A 154 10.52 1.87 22.88
CA GLY A 154 11.74 1.46 23.59
C GLY A 154 12.18 2.46 24.63
#